data_92e7390e2bfad26c2e230b38f3adc2dc
#
_entry.id   92e7390e2bfad26c2e230b38f3adc2dc
#
_cell.length_a   1.000
_cell.length_b   1.000
_cell.length_c   1.000
_cell.angle_alpha   90.00
_cell.angle_beta   90.00
_cell.angle_gamma   90.00
#
_symmetry.space_group_name_H-M   'P 1'
#
loop_
_entity.id
_entity.type
_entity.pdbx_description
1 polymer ?
#
loop_
_entity_poly.entity_id
_entity_poly.type
_entity_poly.pdbx_seq_one_letter_code
_entity_poly.pdbx_strand_id
1 'polypeptide(L)'
;GSNYYDEKNGRMVKLKPWWFPSDDQPYGVVFLDEYDQGDKSQQNAGGNILEERRCGPHKLPAGWVVIAAGNRKQDRAGTTNNPAQVKDRSLNCEIEIHKEDTLAHANQNGWNDKIKGFLRFAGDEWLHKFDPDAQSFPTPRSWEKTNTVMTWDLEPEEMLQAIASKIGAPAAAAFNGFCKVFDLVPDIDELIAKPNEAMVPDTPDVLYAVCAALSSRANADNLAAILQYCKRFEHQEFTAMIMRDVRSRVGPLVLKKVPAFREWVMARGGKELLV
;
A
#
# COMPACT_ATOMS: atom_id res chain seq x y z
N GLY A 1 -6.08 21.14 -26.50
CA GLY A 1 -7.52 21.40 -26.45
C GLY A 1 -8.06 21.74 -27.84
N SER A 2 -9.32 21.44 -28.08
CA SER A 2 -10.00 21.75 -29.33
C SER A 2 -10.12 23.26 -29.53
N ASN A 3 -9.99 23.71 -30.77
CA ASN A 3 -10.22 25.10 -31.14
C ASN A 3 -11.53 25.15 -31.96
N TYR A 4 -12.23 26.25 -31.84
CA TYR A 4 -13.32 26.55 -32.75
C TYR A 4 -13.14 27.96 -33.33
N TYR A 5 -13.68 28.19 -34.53
CA TYR A 5 -13.63 29.50 -35.14
C TYR A 5 -14.87 30.32 -34.69
N ASP A 6 -14.58 31.42 -33.99
CA ASP A 6 -15.60 32.40 -33.60
C ASP A 6 -15.87 33.33 -34.80
N GLU A 7 -16.88 32.99 -35.60
CA GLU A 7 -17.23 33.74 -36.80
C GLU A 7 -17.60 35.21 -36.49
N LYS A 8 -18.21 35.46 -35.33
CA LYS A 8 -18.62 36.80 -34.93
C LYS A 8 -17.46 37.75 -34.70
N ASN A 9 -16.36 37.24 -34.19
CA ASN A 9 -15.17 38.00 -33.83
C ASN A 9 -13.98 37.73 -34.77
N GLY A 10 -14.13 36.88 -35.79
CA GLY A 10 -13.13 36.55 -36.79
C GLY A 10 -11.86 35.92 -36.21
N ARG A 11 -11.97 35.11 -35.16
CA ARG A 11 -10.80 34.57 -34.43
C ARG A 11 -10.95 33.11 -34.02
N MET A 12 -9.82 32.42 -33.91
CA MET A 12 -9.77 31.10 -33.31
C MET A 12 -9.87 31.21 -31.80
N VAL A 13 -10.77 30.45 -31.19
CA VAL A 13 -10.96 30.38 -29.73
C VAL A 13 -10.60 28.99 -29.25
N LYS A 14 -9.77 28.90 -28.23
CA LYS A 14 -9.41 27.65 -27.58
C LYS A 14 -10.49 27.29 -26.54
N LEU A 15 -11.11 26.13 -26.73
CA LEU A 15 -12.14 25.66 -25.82
C LEU A 15 -11.54 25.28 -24.46
N LYS A 16 -12.29 25.55 -23.39
CA LYS A 16 -11.98 25.11 -22.03
C LYS A 16 -12.13 23.58 -21.99
N PRO A 17 -11.12 22.83 -21.55
CA PRO A 17 -11.25 21.40 -21.38
C PRO A 17 -12.36 21.05 -20.38
N TRP A 18 -13.07 19.96 -20.62
CA TRP A 18 -14.19 19.55 -19.76
C TRP A 18 -13.79 19.27 -18.31
N TRP A 19 -12.53 18.83 -18.09
CA TRP A 19 -11.96 18.54 -16.78
C TRP A 19 -11.39 19.78 -16.09
N PHE A 20 -11.26 20.90 -16.79
CA PHE A 20 -10.70 22.11 -16.22
C PHE A 20 -11.77 22.82 -15.37
N PRO A 21 -11.45 23.27 -14.15
CA PRO A 21 -12.42 23.80 -13.22
C PRO A 21 -13.21 24.99 -13.81
N SER A 22 -14.47 25.06 -13.44
CA SER A 22 -15.33 26.19 -13.72
C SER A 22 -15.14 27.30 -12.68
N ASP A 23 -15.59 28.50 -12.98
CA ASP A 23 -15.35 29.66 -12.12
C ASP A 23 -16.17 29.62 -10.81
N ASP A 24 -17.21 28.76 -10.77
CA ASP A 24 -18.03 28.48 -9.58
C ASP A 24 -17.39 27.44 -8.62
N GLN A 25 -16.28 26.84 -9.02
CA GLN A 25 -15.51 25.91 -8.19
C GLN A 25 -14.31 26.62 -7.53
N PRO A 26 -14.44 27.14 -6.30
CA PRO A 26 -13.44 28.01 -5.70
C PRO A 26 -12.15 27.31 -5.28
N TYR A 27 -12.18 25.98 -5.06
CA TYR A 27 -11.01 25.20 -4.64
C TYR A 27 -11.08 23.76 -5.18
N GLY A 28 -9.92 23.13 -5.27
CA GLY A 28 -9.78 21.75 -5.71
C GLY A 28 -8.33 21.38 -6.03
N VAL A 29 -8.17 20.22 -6.63
CA VAL A 29 -6.87 19.67 -7.06
C VAL A 29 -6.95 19.31 -8.53
N VAL A 30 -5.98 19.78 -9.31
CA VAL A 30 -5.68 19.23 -10.65
C VAL A 30 -4.57 18.21 -10.47
N PHE A 31 -4.85 16.95 -10.76
CA PHE A 31 -3.89 15.87 -10.68
C PHE A 31 -3.47 15.44 -12.08
N LEU A 32 -2.17 15.55 -12.37
CA LEU A 32 -1.56 15.15 -13.63
C LEU A 32 -0.82 13.83 -13.40
N ASP A 33 -1.50 12.71 -13.65
CA ASP A 33 -0.91 11.39 -13.50
C ASP A 33 -0.03 11.04 -14.71
N GLU A 34 1.02 10.25 -14.45
CA GLU A 34 2.01 9.81 -15.45
C GLU A 34 2.58 10.96 -16.30
N TYR A 35 2.80 12.11 -15.67
CA TYR A 35 3.25 13.35 -16.35
C TYR A 35 4.55 13.16 -17.16
N ASP A 36 5.44 12.31 -16.68
CA ASP A 36 6.72 11.98 -17.32
C ASP A 36 6.58 11.11 -18.59
N GLN A 37 5.43 10.48 -18.79
CA GLN A 37 5.16 9.61 -19.95
C GLN A 37 4.51 10.33 -21.12
N GLY A 38 3.98 11.53 -20.88
CA GLY A 38 3.41 12.35 -21.92
C GLY A 38 4.42 12.68 -23.03
N ASP A 39 3.95 12.84 -24.26
CA ASP A 39 4.77 13.41 -25.30
C ASP A 39 5.19 14.88 -24.97
N LYS A 40 6.16 15.43 -25.71
CA LYS A 40 6.63 16.80 -25.45
C LYS A 40 5.53 17.85 -25.46
N SER A 41 4.49 17.67 -26.26
CA SER A 41 3.35 18.61 -26.33
C SER A 41 2.50 18.51 -25.08
N GLN A 42 2.26 17.28 -24.57
CA GLN A 42 1.53 17.03 -23.35
C GLN A 42 2.31 17.52 -22.13
N GLN A 43 3.63 17.25 -22.06
CA GLN A 43 4.49 17.74 -21.00
C GLN A 43 4.55 19.27 -20.97
N ASN A 44 4.64 19.92 -22.13
CA ASN A 44 4.60 21.39 -22.21
C ASN A 44 3.23 21.95 -21.76
N ALA A 45 2.14 21.31 -22.14
CA ALA A 45 0.80 21.72 -21.70
C ALA A 45 0.62 21.56 -20.18
N GLY A 46 1.08 20.43 -19.62
CA GLY A 46 1.10 20.20 -18.18
C GLY A 46 2.04 21.15 -17.45
N GLY A 47 3.20 21.44 -18.01
CA GLY A 47 4.15 22.45 -17.50
C GLY A 47 3.51 23.82 -17.36
N ASN A 48 2.76 24.28 -18.36
CA ASN A 48 2.03 25.54 -18.30
C ASN A 48 0.97 25.55 -17.16
N ILE A 49 0.33 24.40 -16.91
CA ILE A 49 -0.62 24.28 -15.79
C ILE A 49 0.10 24.35 -14.45
N LEU A 50 1.23 23.67 -14.33
CA LEU A 50 2.06 23.66 -13.12
C LEU A 50 2.65 25.05 -12.82
N GLU A 51 3.21 25.72 -13.84
CA GLU A 51 3.91 26.98 -13.68
C GLU A 51 2.99 28.19 -13.73
N GLU A 52 2.23 28.33 -14.81
CA GLU A 52 1.42 29.52 -15.08
C GLU A 52 -0.01 29.42 -14.53
N ARG A 53 -0.37 28.26 -13.99
CA ARG A 53 -1.72 27.98 -13.49
C ARG A 53 -2.78 28.24 -14.53
N ARG A 54 -2.51 27.82 -15.79
CA ARG A 54 -3.42 28.05 -16.93
C ARG A 54 -3.37 26.90 -17.94
N CYS A 55 -4.49 26.72 -18.60
CA CYS A 55 -4.60 25.86 -19.78
C CYS A 55 -5.03 26.73 -20.99
N GLY A 56 -4.07 27.13 -21.80
CA GLY A 56 -4.28 28.14 -22.83
C GLY A 56 -4.73 29.48 -22.22
N PRO A 57 -5.89 30.07 -22.66
CA PRO A 57 -6.38 31.33 -22.12
C PRO A 57 -7.06 31.18 -20.74
N HIS A 58 -7.36 29.96 -20.30
CA HIS A 58 -8.13 29.69 -19.09
C HIS A 58 -7.21 29.60 -17.88
N LYS A 59 -7.46 30.44 -16.86
CA LYS A 59 -6.70 30.43 -15.60
C LYS A 59 -7.36 29.50 -14.58
N LEU A 60 -6.54 28.85 -13.76
CA LEU A 60 -7.01 28.13 -12.58
C LEU A 60 -7.45 29.13 -11.50
N PRO A 61 -8.58 28.89 -10.81
CA PRO A 61 -8.95 29.69 -9.66
C PRO A 61 -7.88 29.60 -8.55
N ALA A 62 -7.78 30.67 -7.73
CA ALA A 62 -6.71 30.79 -6.74
C ALA A 62 -6.63 29.65 -5.72
N GLY A 63 -7.78 29.08 -5.34
CA GLY A 63 -7.87 27.97 -4.36
C GLY A 63 -7.53 26.59 -4.91
N TRP A 64 -7.14 26.46 -6.19
CA TRP A 64 -6.78 25.17 -6.77
C TRP A 64 -5.29 24.87 -6.60
N VAL A 65 -4.98 23.60 -6.30
CA VAL A 65 -3.60 23.08 -6.24
C VAL A 65 -3.35 22.20 -7.46
N VAL A 66 -2.14 22.22 -7.98
CA VAL A 66 -1.71 21.33 -9.07
C VAL A 66 -0.70 20.35 -8.51
N ILE A 67 -0.95 19.07 -8.74
CA ILE A 67 -0.07 17.96 -8.34
C ILE A 67 0.22 17.16 -9.60
N ALA A 68 1.49 16.84 -9.84
CA ALA A 68 1.91 15.92 -10.89
C ALA A 68 2.56 14.69 -10.28
N ALA A 69 2.22 13.52 -10.79
CA ALA A 69 2.88 12.26 -10.45
C ALA A 69 3.59 11.69 -11.67
N GLY A 70 4.70 11.03 -11.43
CA GLY A 70 5.50 10.39 -12.46
C GLY A 70 6.46 9.37 -11.85
N ASN A 71 7.09 8.57 -12.69
CA ASN A 71 8.03 7.56 -12.23
C ASN A 71 9.44 8.13 -12.16
N ARG A 72 10.26 7.62 -11.24
CA ARG A 72 11.66 7.98 -11.15
C ARG A 72 12.43 7.41 -12.36
N LYS A 73 13.47 8.09 -12.77
CA LYS A 73 14.32 7.64 -13.89
C LYS A 73 14.90 6.24 -13.69
N GLN A 74 15.25 5.92 -12.45
CA GLN A 74 15.83 4.63 -12.09
C GLN A 74 14.79 3.49 -12.14
N ASP A 75 13.51 3.82 -12.13
CA ASP A 75 12.41 2.84 -12.15
C ASP A 75 11.89 2.57 -13.58
N ARG A 76 12.53 3.18 -14.60
CA ARG A 76 12.16 2.97 -16.03
C ARG A 76 13.34 3.16 -16.99
N ALA A 77 13.45 2.23 -17.93
CA ALA A 77 14.17 2.46 -19.17
C ALA A 77 13.29 3.35 -20.08
N GLY A 78 13.76 4.57 -20.39
CA GLY A 78 13.13 5.42 -21.40
C GLY A 78 12.35 6.65 -20.93
N THR A 79 12.44 7.07 -19.66
CA THR A 79 11.83 8.33 -19.23
C THR A 79 12.52 9.56 -19.83
N THR A 80 11.72 10.44 -20.43
CA THR A 80 12.17 11.79 -20.84
C THR A 80 12.44 12.62 -19.58
N ASN A 81 13.50 13.43 -19.64
CA ASN A 81 13.79 14.39 -18.56
C ASN A 81 12.63 15.35 -18.40
N ASN A 82 12.11 15.49 -17.18
CA ASN A 82 11.24 16.62 -16.85
C ASN A 82 11.97 17.92 -17.22
N PRO A 83 11.31 18.84 -17.92
CA PRO A 83 11.91 20.12 -18.27
C PRO A 83 12.53 20.77 -17.02
N ALA A 84 13.76 21.29 -17.14
CA ALA A 84 14.45 21.91 -16.00
C ALA A 84 13.62 23.02 -15.34
N GLN A 85 12.82 23.72 -16.13
CA GLN A 85 11.89 24.77 -15.69
C GLN A 85 10.86 24.28 -14.66
N VAL A 86 10.33 23.05 -14.81
CA VAL A 86 9.34 22.48 -13.89
C VAL A 86 10.00 22.12 -12.55
N LYS A 87 11.27 21.70 -12.57
CA LYS A 87 12.00 21.30 -11.35
C LYS A 87 12.24 22.45 -10.39
N ASP A 88 12.53 23.63 -10.91
CA ASP A 88 12.83 24.79 -10.08
C ASP A 88 11.60 25.44 -9.45
N ARG A 89 10.41 25.11 -9.95
CA ARG A 89 9.14 25.77 -9.57
C ARG A 89 8.16 24.84 -8.86
N SER A 90 8.53 23.58 -8.65
CA SER A 90 7.71 22.59 -7.97
C SER A 90 8.40 22.04 -6.74
N LEU A 91 7.63 21.73 -5.71
CA LEU A 91 8.08 20.93 -4.58
C LEU A 91 8.14 19.48 -5.04
N ASN A 92 9.35 18.92 -5.13
CA ASN A 92 9.55 17.54 -5.52
C ASN A 92 9.60 16.66 -4.27
N CYS A 93 8.69 15.69 -4.20
CA CYS A 93 8.64 14.69 -3.14
C CYS A 93 8.86 13.30 -3.75
N GLU A 94 9.78 12.54 -3.19
CA GLU A 94 9.90 11.12 -3.50
C GLU A 94 9.02 10.31 -2.56
N ILE A 95 8.23 9.38 -3.13
CA ILE A 95 7.42 8.45 -2.36
C ILE A 95 8.19 7.14 -2.29
N GLU A 96 8.51 6.72 -1.08
CA GLU A 96 9.17 5.45 -0.81
C GLU A 96 8.15 4.40 -0.38
N ILE A 97 8.46 3.14 -0.70
CA ILE A 97 7.65 2.00 -0.29
C ILE A 97 8.15 1.55 1.09
N HIS A 98 7.26 1.60 2.07
CA HIS A 98 7.52 1.07 3.41
C HIS A 98 6.67 -0.17 3.67
N LYS A 99 7.30 -1.21 4.22
CA LYS A 99 6.63 -2.47 4.55
C LYS A 99 5.48 -2.26 5.54
N GLU A 100 5.71 -1.47 6.57
CA GLU A 100 4.70 -1.23 7.62
C GLU A 100 3.46 -0.50 7.08
N ASP A 101 3.63 0.45 6.17
CA ASP A 101 2.50 1.15 5.53
C ASP A 101 1.71 0.20 4.63
N THR A 102 2.41 -0.67 3.88
CA THR A 102 1.77 -1.70 3.05
C THR A 102 0.99 -2.69 3.91
N LEU A 103 1.56 -3.13 5.03
CA LEU A 103 0.89 -4.05 5.95
C LEU A 103 -0.28 -3.39 6.70
N ALA A 104 -0.16 -2.10 7.04
CA ALA A 104 -1.27 -1.33 7.60
C ALA A 104 -2.44 -1.25 6.61
N HIS A 105 -2.15 -0.96 5.34
CA HIS A 105 -3.14 -1.00 4.26
C HIS A 105 -3.75 -2.39 4.09
N ALA A 106 -2.93 -3.44 4.07
CA ALA A 106 -3.37 -4.82 3.97
C ALA A 106 -4.32 -5.23 5.12
N ASN A 107 -4.02 -4.80 6.34
CA ASN A 107 -4.88 -5.05 7.51
C ASN A 107 -6.22 -4.31 7.42
N GLN A 108 -6.22 -3.06 6.99
CA GLN A 108 -7.43 -2.25 6.81
C GLN A 108 -8.34 -2.79 5.72
N ASN A 109 -7.75 -3.35 4.65
CA ASN A 109 -8.46 -3.87 3.48
C ASN A 109 -8.66 -5.40 3.52
N GLY A 110 -8.40 -6.06 4.64
CA GLY A 110 -8.69 -7.47 4.85
C GLY A 110 -7.93 -8.42 3.93
N TRP A 111 -6.65 -8.12 3.64
CA TRP A 111 -5.84 -9.04 2.84
C TRP A 111 -5.68 -10.39 3.53
N ASN A 112 -5.46 -11.43 2.72
CA ASN A 112 -5.23 -12.79 3.17
C ASN A 112 -4.05 -12.87 4.14
N ASP A 113 -4.23 -13.65 5.22
CA ASP A 113 -3.24 -13.78 6.29
C ASP A 113 -1.94 -14.41 5.80
N LYS A 114 -2.00 -15.29 4.79
CA LYS A 114 -0.82 -15.89 4.17
C LYS A 114 0.06 -14.83 3.51
N ILE A 115 -0.53 -13.84 2.83
CA ILE A 115 0.21 -12.71 2.24
C ILE A 115 0.85 -11.85 3.33
N LYS A 116 0.08 -11.46 4.34
CA LYS A 116 0.59 -10.62 5.45
C LYS A 116 1.71 -11.31 6.21
N GLY A 117 1.54 -12.60 6.52
CA GLY A 117 2.55 -13.42 7.17
C GLY A 117 3.83 -13.54 6.34
N PHE A 118 3.69 -13.81 5.04
CA PHE A 118 4.82 -13.89 4.12
C PHE A 118 5.59 -12.57 4.05
N LEU A 119 4.91 -11.45 3.84
CA LEU A 119 5.57 -10.14 3.74
C LEU A 119 6.28 -9.72 5.03
N ARG A 120 5.84 -10.21 6.19
CA ARG A 120 6.54 -10.00 7.45
C ARG A 120 7.76 -10.90 7.60
N PHE A 121 7.63 -12.16 7.26
CA PHE A 121 8.69 -13.16 7.33
C PHE A 121 9.79 -12.90 6.30
N ALA A 122 9.42 -12.65 5.06
CA ALA A 122 10.32 -12.43 3.94
C ALA A 122 10.96 -11.03 3.97
N GLY A 123 12.12 -10.89 3.36
CA GLY A 123 12.80 -9.61 3.24
C GLY A 123 12.05 -8.59 2.37
N ASP A 124 12.50 -7.35 2.41
CA ASP A 124 11.87 -6.25 1.68
C ASP A 124 11.94 -6.42 0.15
N GLU A 125 12.90 -7.21 -0.33
CA GLU A 125 13.02 -7.58 -1.74
C GLU A 125 11.81 -8.35 -2.28
N TRP A 126 11.03 -8.98 -1.41
CA TRP A 126 9.79 -9.67 -1.79
C TRP A 126 8.56 -8.77 -1.77
N LEU A 127 8.66 -7.61 -1.12
CA LEU A 127 7.62 -6.59 -1.18
C LEU A 127 7.73 -5.77 -2.47
N HIS A 128 8.96 -5.35 -2.82
CA HIS A 128 9.21 -4.56 -4.01
C HIS A 128 10.57 -4.89 -4.61
N LYS A 129 10.54 -5.43 -5.82
CA LYS A 129 11.76 -5.69 -6.59
C LYS A 129 11.49 -5.36 -8.05
N PHE A 130 11.88 -4.13 -8.44
CA PHE A 130 11.76 -3.73 -9.84
C PHE A 130 12.70 -4.55 -10.72
N ASP A 131 12.14 -5.13 -11.78
CA ASP A 131 12.89 -5.85 -12.81
C ASP A 131 12.35 -5.42 -14.18
N PRO A 132 13.11 -4.62 -14.95
CA PRO A 132 12.66 -4.10 -16.24
C PRO A 132 12.49 -5.19 -17.31
N ASP A 133 13.15 -6.32 -17.15
CA ASP A 133 13.13 -7.43 -18.12
C ASP A 133 12.05 -8.47 -17.78
N ALA A 134 11.50 -8.44 -16.57
CA ALA A 134 10.45 -9.34 -16.14
C ALA A 134 9.06 -8.88 -16.59
N GLN A 135 8.21 -9.82 -16.99
CA GLN A 135 6.80 -9.52 -17.28
C GLN A 135 6.02 -9.11 -16.03
N SER A 136 6.43 -9.59 -14.87
CA SER A 136 5.82 -9.27 -13.57
C SER A 136 6.86 -9.42 -12.46
N PHE A 137 6.73 -8.56 -11.44
CA PHE A 137 7.61 -8.51 -10.28
C PHE A 137 6.82 -8.05 -9.05
N PRO A 138 7.33 -8.31 -7.82
CA PRO A 138 6.63 -7.93 -6.61
C PRO A 138 6.59 -6.40 -6.46
N THR A 139 5.40 -5.89 -6.15
CA THR A 139 5.10 -4.51 -5.74
C THR A 139 3.92 -4.53 -4.77
N PRO A 140 3.68 -3.51 -3.96
CA PRO A 140 2.47 -3.44 -3.14
C PRO A 140 1.18 -3.65 -3.96
N ARG A 141 1.11 -3.04 -5.15
CA ARG A 141 -0.03 -3.18 -6.07
C ARG A 141 -0.16 -4.61 -6.62
N SER A 142 0.94 -5.28 -6.93
CA SER A 142 0.88 -6.67 -7.42
C SER A 142 0.49 -7.65 -6.31
N TRP A 143 0.86 -7.39 -5.07
CA TRP A 143 0.40 -8.15 -3.90
C TRP A 143 -1.09 -7.95 -3.64
N GLU A 144 -1.62 -6.74 -3.79
CA GLU A 144 -3.06 -6.50 -3.71
C GLU A 144 -3.84 -7.28 -4.77
N LYS A 145 -3.32 -7.31 -6.00
CA LYS A 145 -3.90 -8.16 -7.06
C LYS A 145 -3.77 -9.65 -6.76
N THR A 146 -2.67 -10.07 -6.15
CA THR A 146 -2.49 -11.45 -5.68
C THR A 146 -3.53 -11.80 -4.62
N ASN A 147 -3.83 -10.87 -3.71
CA ASN A 147 -4.91 -11.06 -2.74
C ASN A 147 -6.26 -11.32 -3.41
N THR A 148 -6.58 -10.62 -4.49
CA THR A 148 -7.77 -10.89 -5.30
C THR A 148 -7.71 -12.26 -5.98
N VAL A 149 -6.56 -12.63 -6.57
CA VAL A 149 -6.36 -13.95 -7.19
C VAL A 149 -6.60 -15.08 -6.20
N MET A 150 -6.16 -14.94 -4.96
CA MET A 150 -6.36 -15.96 -3.91
C MET A 150 -7.83 -16.18 -3.50
N THR A 151 -8.76 -15.37 -3.96
CA THR A 151 -10.21 -15.60 -3.78
C THR A 151 -10.83 -16.44 -4.89
N TRP A 152 -10.08 -16.76 -5.93
CA TRP A 152 -10.58 -17.54 -7.05
C TRP A 152 -10.55 -19.03 -6.71
N ASP A 153 -11.52 -19.77 -7.28
CA ASP A 153 -11.60 -21.22 -7.15
C ASP A 153 -10.77 -21.85 -8.30
N LEU A 154 -9.51 -22.07 -8.03
CA LEU A 154 -8.52 -22.61 -8.99
C LEU A 154 -7.82 -23.84 -8.41
N GLU A 155 -7.45 -24.76 -9.28
CA GLU A 155 -6.59 -25.88 -8.90
C GLU A 155 -5.19 -25.36 -8.46
N PRO A 156 -4.47 -26.08 -7.56
CA PRO A 156 -3.21 -25.58 -6.98
C PRO A 156 -2.16 -25.13 -8.02
N GLU A 157 -2.06 -25.81 -9.15
CA GLU A 157 -1.12 -25.46 -10.21
C GLU A 157 -1.54 -24.17 -10.94
N GLU A 158 -2.84 -24.02 -11.22
CA GLU A 158 -3.43 -22.83 -11.83
C GLU A 158 -3.30 -21.63 -10.90
N MET A 159 -3.54 -21.84 -9.62
CA MET A 159 -3.37 -20.81 -8.59
C MET A 159 -1.91 -20.30 -8.57
N LEU A 160 -0.94 -21.20 -8.58
CA LEU A 160 0.47 -20.82 -8.60
C LEU A 160 0.83 -20.02 -9.85
N GLN A 161 0.33 -20.42 -11.03
CA GLN A 161 0.53 -19.68 -12.28
C GLN A 161 -0.14 -18.30 -12.25
N ALA A 162 -1.36 -18.21 -11.74
CA ALA A 162 -2.09 -16.96 -11.59
C ALA A 162 -1.36 -15.99 -10.65
N ILE A 163 -0.83 -16.47 -9.53
CA ILE A 163 0.00 -15.68 -8.61
C ILE A 163 1.30 -15.25 -9.30
N ALA A 164 1.99 -16.17 -9.99
CA ALA A 164 3.21 -15.86 -10.72
C ALA A 164 3.01 -14.79 -11.79
N SER A 165 1.82 -14.73 -12.42
CA SER A 165 1.47 -13.69 -13.37
C SER A 165 1.40 -12.28 -12.76
N LYS A 166 1.31 -12.16 -11.42
CA LYS A 166 1.21 -10.87 -10.70
C LYS A 166 2.55 -10.46 -10.08
N ILE A 167 3.20 -11.38 -9.37
CA ILE A 167 4.41 -11.08 -8.58
C ILE A 167 5.69 -11.70 -9.15
N GLY A 168 5.62 -12.36 -10.30
CA GLY A 168 6.74 -13.07 -10.92
C GLY A 168 6.97 -14.47 -10.32
N ALA A 169 7.53 -15.35 -11.13
CA ALA A 169 7.72 -16.76 -10.76
C ALA A 169 8.59 -16.97 -9.50
N PRO A 170 9.70 -16.23 -9.28
CA PRO A 170 10.51 -16.42 -8.08
C PRO A 170 9.74 -16.05 -6.79
N ALA A 171 9.01 -14.94 -6.79
CA ALA A 171 8.22 -14.52 -5.63
C ALA A 171 7.04 -15.47 -5.39
N ALA A 172 6.38 -15.94 -6.45
CA ALA A 172 5.30 -16.91 -6.35
C ALA A 172 5.78 -18.25 -5.78
N ALA A 173 6.95 -18.73 -6.18
CA ALA A 173 7.55 -19.96 -5.65
C ALA A 173 7.88 -19.82 -4.15
N ALA A 174 8.50 -18.69 -3.73
CA ALA A 174 8.80 -18.42 -2.35
C ALA A 174 7.53 -18.31 -1.50
N PHE A 175 6.52 -17.59 -2.00
CA PHE A 175 5.22 -17.47 -1.34
C PHE A 175 4.50 -18.81 -1.22
N ASN A 176 4.50 -19.63 -2.26
CA ASN A 176 3.91 -20.98 -2.21
C ASN A 176 4.62 -21.88 -1.18
N GLY A 177 5.94 -21.77 -1.05
CA GLY A 177 6.71 -22.43 0.01
C GLY A 177 6.22 -22.01 1.41
N PHE A 178 6.05 -20.71 1.64
CA PHE A 178 5.53 -20.18 2.89
C PHE A 178 4.07 -20.60 3.16
N CYS A 179 3.22 -20.69 2.13
CA CYS A 179 1.84 -21.16 2.29
C CYS A 179 1.77 -22.59 2.86
N LYS A 180 2.71 -23.48 2.51
CA LYS A 180 2.79 -24.82 3.08
C LYS A 180 3.14 -24.80 4.57
N VAL A 181 3.97 -23.83 5.00
CA VAL A 181 4.28 -23.60 6.40
C VAL A 181 3.05 -23.07 7.14
N PHE A 182 2.26 -22.23 6.50
CA PHE A 182 1.03 -21.70 7.08
C PHE A 182 0.01 -22.80 7.40
N ASP A 183 0.03 -23.91 6.68
CA ASP A 183 -0.82 -25.06 6.95
C ASP A 183 -0.40 -25.84 8.22
N LEU A 184 0.79 -25.54 8.79
CA LEU A 184 1.26 -26.06 10.07
C LEU A 184 0.86 -25.19 11.28
N VAL A 185 0.19 -24.05 11.02
CA VAL A 185 -0.30 -23.16 12.09
C VAL A 185 -1.35 -23.89 12.92
N PRO A 186 -1.22 -23.88 14.25
CA PRO A 186 -2.24 -24.44 15.15
C PRO A 186 -3.60 -23.78 14.96
N ASP A 187 -4.67 -24.46 15.36
CA ASP A 187 -6.00 -23.87 15.36
C ASP A 187 -6.01 -22.60 16.24
N ILE A 188 -6.25 -21.48 15.60
CA ILE A 188 -6.20 -20.15 16.25
C ILE A 188 -7.33 -20.00 17.27
N ASP A 189 -8.49 -20.57 17.03
CA ASP A 189 -9.63 -20.48 17.95
C ASP A 189 -9.36 -21.33 19.21
N GLU A 190 -8.72 -22.49 19.07
CA GLU A 190 -8.26 -23.29 20.22
C GLU A 190 -7.15 -22.56 20.99
N LEU A 191 -6.22 -21.93 20.29
CA LEU A 191 -5.13 -21.16 20.87
C LEU A 191 -5.66 -19.97 21.71
N ILE A 192 -6.68 -19.28 21.22
CA ILE A 192 -7.35 -18.18 21.95
C ILE A 192 -8.11 -18.72 23.15
N ALA A 193 -8.76 -19.90 23.02
CA ALA A 193 -9.51 -20.53 24.10
C ALA A 193 -8.61 -21.03 25.24
N LYS A 194 -7.39 -21.52 24.92
CA LYS A 194 -6.44 -22.11 25.88
C LYS A 194 -5.05 -21.46 25.78
N PRO A 195 -4.92 -20.17 26.05
CA PRO A 195 -3.67 -19.42 25.75
C PRO A 195 -2.44 -19.87 26.57
N ASN A 196 -2.66 -20.53 27.70
CA ASN A 196 -1.57 -21.03 28.54
C ASN A 196 -1.10 -22.44 28.16
N GLU A 197 -1.94 -23.22 27.49
CA GLU A 197 -1.69 -24.63 27.18
C GLU A 197 -1.27 -24.83 25.73
N ALA A 198 -1.79 -23.98 24.82
CA ALA A 198 -1.52 -24.07 23.40
C ALA A 198 -0.02 -24.03 23.07
N MET A 199 0.41 -24.81 22.11
CA MET A 199 1.80 -24.88 21.69
C MET A 199 2.29 -23.53 21.11
N VAL A 200 3.47 -23.10 21.48
CA VAL A 200 4.18 -21.96 20.85
C VAL A 200 5.15 -22.53 19.82
N PRO A 201 5.06 -22.11 18.56
CA PRO A 201 5.98 -22.59 17.52
C PRO A 201 7.43 -22.20 17.82
N ASP A 202 8.36 -23.10 17.51
CA ASP A 202 9.80 -22.89 17.70
C ASP A 202 10.47 -22.27 16.46
N THR A 203 9.82 -22.37 15.29
CA THR A 203 10.39 -21.86 14.03
C THR A 203 9.84 -20.48 13.67
N PRO A 204 10.69 -19.55 13.24
CA PRO A 204 10.28 -18.17 12.94
C PRO A 204 9.18 -18.07 11.87
N ASP A 205 9.24 -18.87 10.82
CA ASP A 205 8.26 -18.89 9.73
C ASP A 205 6.84 -19.25 10.21
N VAL A 206 6.71 -20.32 11.02
CA VAL A 206 5.43 -20.68 11.63
C VAL A 206 4.98 -19.62 12.63
N LEU A 207 5.90 -19.03 13.39
CA LEU A 207 5.58 -17.97 14.35
C LEU A 207 5.04 -16.70 13.65
N TYR A 208 5.64 -16.29 12.53
CA TYR A 208 5.10 -15.20 11.70
C TYR A 208 3.70 -15.51 11.16
N ALA A 209 3.46 -16.76 10.75
CA ALA A 209 2.14 -17.20 10.30
C ALA A 209 1.10 -17.15 11.42
N VAL A 210 1.44 -17.64 12.62
CA VAL A 210 0.60 -17.53 13.83
C VAL A 210 0.30 -16.08 14.17
N CYS A 211 1.31 -15.20 14.14
CA CYS A 211 1.12 -13.77 14.42
C CYS A 211 0.15 -13.11 13.44
N ALA A 212 0.26 -13.41 12.14
CA ALA A 212 -0.64 -12.89 11.13
C ALA A 212 -2.09 -13.38 11.38
N ALA A 213 -2.27 -14.66 11.66
CA ALA A 213 -3.57 -15.25 11.94
C ALA A 213 -4.20 -14.70 13.24
N LEU A 214 -3.42 -14.56 14.32
CA LEU A 214 -3.86 -13.94 15.57
C LEU A 214 -4.28 -12.49 15.38
N SER A 215 -3.48 -11.71 14.65
CA SER A 215 -3.79 -10.31 14.36
C SER A 215 -5.13 -10.15 13.65
N SER A 216 -5.44 -11.05 12.71
CA SER A 216 -6.69 -11.03 11.95
C SER A 216 -7.90 -11.43 12.77
N ARG A 217 -7.75 -12.34 13.74
CA ARG A 217 -8.84 -12.79 14.64
C ARG A 217 -9.04 -11.90 15.85
N ALA A 218 -8.05 -11.05 16.19
CA ALA A 218 -8.10 -10.21 17.38
C ALA A 218 -9.26 -9.21 17.34
N ASN A 219 -9.94 -9.07 18.47
CA ASN A 219 -10.99 -8.09 18.72
C ASN A 219 -10.95 -7.65 20.19
N ALA A 220 -11.85 -6.78 20.61
CA ALA A 220 -11.86 -6.27 21.99
C ALA A 220 -12.08 -7.38 23.05
N ASP A 221 -12.83 -8.43 22.72
CA ASP A 221 -13.22 -9.47 23.66
C ASP A 221 -12.13 -10.53 23.86
N ASN A 222 -11.39 -10.87 22.80
CA ASN A 222 -10.36 -11.92 22.84
C ASN A 222 -8.93 -11.41 23.01
N LEU A 223 -8.71 -10.08 22.95
CA LEU A 223 -7.37 -9.50 23.00
C LEU A 223 -6.60 -9.84 24.29
N ALA A 224 -7.30 -10.00 25.40
CA ALA A 224 -6.68 -10.41 26.67
C ALA A 224 -6.07 -11.82 26.57
N ALA A 225 -6.80 -12.76 25.97
CA ALA A 225 -6.33 -14.13 25.75
C ALA A 225 -5.13 -14.16 24.77
N ILE A 226 -5.20 -13.39 23.69
CA ILE A 226 -4.09 -13.24 22.74
C ILE A 226 -2.84 -12.71 23.43
N LEU A 227 -2.94 -11.64 24.23
CA LEU A 227 -1.83 -11.10 24.99
C LEU A 227 -1.28 -12.10 26.02
N GLN A 228 -2.15 -12.92 26.62
CA GLN A 228 -1.75 -14.01 27.53
C GLN A 228 -0.87 -15.04 26.80
N TYR A 229 -1.30 -15.46 25.60
CA TYR A 229 -0.51 -16.37 24.76
C TYR A 229 0.83 -15.73 24.35
N CYS A 230 0.82 -14.48 23.91
CA CYS A 230 2.01 -13.77 23.48
C CYS A 230 3.06 -13.56 24.60
N LYS A 231 2.67 -13.59 25.88
CA LYS A 231 3.62 -13.54 26.99
C LYS A 231 4.61 -14.71 26.99
N ARG A 232 4.25 -15.82 26.34
CA ARG A 232 5.04 -17.04 26.25
C ARG A 232 6.03 -17.00 25.08
N PHE A 233 5.98 -15.99 24.21
CA PHE A 233 6.97 -15.82 23.16
C PHE A 233 8.33 -15.47 23.75
N GLU A 234 9.38 -16.12 23.28
CA GLU A 234 10.76 -15.82 23.64
C GLU A 234 11.12 -14.39 23.25
N HIS A 235 10.72 -13.97 22.04
CA HIS A 235 10.97 -12.64 21.47
C HIS A 235 9.70 -11.79 21.49
N GLN A 236 9.68 -10.78 22.33
CA GLN A 236 8.50 -9.91 22.53
C GLN A 236 8.23 -8.94 21.38
N GLU A 237 9.12 -8.87 20.42
CA GLU A 237 8.93 -8.14 19.15
C GLU A 237 7.72 -8.68 18.36
N PHE A 238 7.47 -9.99 18.41
CA PHE A 238 6.28 -10.59 17.83
C PHE A 238 4.99 -10.09 18.49
N THR A 239 4.99 -9.89 19.80
CA THR A 239 3.84 -9.28 20.49
C THR A 239 3.60 -7.84 20.02
N ALA A 240 4.67 -7.05 19.88
CA ALA A 240 4.58 -5.68 19.39
C ALA A 240 4.05 -5.63 17.94
N MET A 241 4.50 -6.55 17.10
CA MET A 241 4.03 -6.71 15.73
C MET A 241 2.53 -7.00 15.67
N ILE A 242 2.03 -7.99 16.45
CA ILE A 242 0.61 -8.29 16.56
C ILE A 242 -0.18 -7.05 16.99
N MET A 243 0.30 -6.33 18.01
CA MET A 243 -0.40 -5.16 18.53
C MET A 243 -0.44 -4.00 17.54
N ARG A 244 0.59 -3.80 16.70
CA ARG A 244 0.56 -2.84 15.59
C ARG A 244 -0.50 -3.21 14.55
N ASP A 245 -0.57 -4.48 14.15
CA ASP A 245 -1.55 -4.96 13.18
C ASP A 245 -2.98 -4.82 13.70
N VAL A 246 -3.21 -5.22 14.95
CA VAL A 246 -4.51 -5.07 15.61
C VAL A 246 -4.91 -3.60 15.70
N ARG A 247 -3.95 -2.71 16.06
CA ARG A 247 -4.20 -1.26 16.11
C ARG A 247 -4.59 -0.69 14.75
N SER A 248 -3.91 -1.12 13.70
CA SER A 248 -4.20 -0.69 12.31
C SER A 248 -5.60 -1.10 11.88
N ARG A 249 -6.06 -2.29 12.27
CA ARG A 249 -7.35 -2.87 11.87
C ARG A 249 -8.52 -2.43 12.75
N VAL A 250 -8.35 -2.51 14.07
CA VAL A 250 -9.43 -2.25 15.05
C VAL A 250 -9.54 -0.77 15.39
N GLY A 251 -8.45 -0.04 15.27
CA GLY A 251 -8.35 1.37 15.57
C GLY A 251 -7.95 1.69 17.03
N PRO A 252 -7.20 2.77 17.24
CA PRO A 252 -6.61 3.11 18.54
C PRO A 252 -7.65 3.45 19.61
N LEU A 253 -8.80 4.01 19.22
CA LEU A 253 -9.86 4.40 20.15
C LEU A 253 -10.55 3.20 20.80
N VAL A 254 -10.70 2.10 20.05
CA VAL A 254 -11.28 0.85 20.56
C VAL A 254 -10.30 0.18 21.51
N LEU A 255 -9.03 0.07 21.11
CA LEU A 255 -7.98 -0.57 21.91
C LEU A 255 -7.74 0.12 23.25
N LYS A 256 -7.83 1.45 23.30
CA LYS A 256 -7.72 2.22 24.56
C LYS A 256 -8.76 1.82 25.61
N LYS A 257 -9.88 1.22 25.21
CA LYS A 257 -10.93 0.74 26.13
C LYS A 257 -10.64 -0.65 26.70
N VAL A 258 -9.72 -1.43 26.08
CA VAL A 258 -9.36 -2.78 26.52
C VAL A 258 -8.33 -2.72 27.64
N PRO A 259 -8.62 -3.16 28.88
CA PRO A 259 -7.71 -3.09 30.02
C PRO A 259 -6.38 -3.79 29.75
N ALA A 260 -6.40 -5.03 29.23
CA ALA A 260 -5.20 -5.79 28.93
C ALA A 260 -4.25 -5.09 27.94
N PHE A 261 -4.80 -4.36 26.95
CA PHE A 261 -3.98 -3.56 26.05
C PHE A 261 -3.30 -2.39 26.76
N ARG A 262 -4.02 -1.69 27.63
CA ARG A 262 -3.46 -0.60 28.43
C ARG A 262 -2.35 -1.07 29.35
N GLU A 263 -2.56 -2.19 30.04
CA GLU A 263 -1.56 -2.80 30.91
C GLU A 263 -0.31 -3.19 30.14
N TRP A 264 -0.47 -3.79 28.96
CA TRP A 264 0.65 -4.15 28.09
C TRP A 264 1.46 -2.91 27.65
N VAL A 265 0.77 -1.83 27.23
CA VAL A 265 1.42 -0.56 26.83
C VAL A 265 2.19 0.04 28.01
N MET A 266 1.64 0.03 29.22
CA MET A 266 2.25 0.62 30.41
C MET A 266 3.44 -0.20 30.92
N ALA A 267 3.35 -1.54 30.89
CA ALA A 267 4.35 -2.43 31.48
C ALA A 267 5.71 -2.45 30.75
N ARG A 268 5.76 -2.05 29.46
CA ARG A 268 6.94 -2.25 28.61
C ARG A 268 7.43 -1.01 27.87
N GLY A 269 7.09 0.19 28.32
CA GLY A 269 7.41 1.39 27.55
C GLY A 269 6.72 1.40 26.17
N GLY A 270 5.59 0.73 26.05
CA GLY A 270 4.88 0.45 24.79
C GLY A 270 4.48 1.68 23.95
N LYS A 271 4.78 2.88 24.44
CA LYS A 271 4.72 4.10 23.62
C LYS A 271 5.74 4.05 22.48
N GLU A 272 6.93 3.51 22.72
CA GLU A 272 8.00 3.40 21.71
C GLU A 272 7.76 2.26 20.71
N LEU A 273 7.09 1.21 21.14
CA LEU A 273 6.76 0.05 20.29
C LEU A 273 5.54 0.26 19.38
N LEU A 274 4.79 1.34 19.59
CA LEU A 274 3.57 1.68 18.84
C LEU A 274 3.73 2.89 17.89
N VAL A 275 4.94 3.40 17.79
CA VAL A 275 5.29 4.48 16.83
C VAL A 275 5.51 3.91 15.43
#